data_e2e573848daf3cfc8dae30b61e34fc0e
#
_entry.id   e2e573848daf3cfc8dae30b61e34fc0e
#
_cell.length_a   1.000
_cell.length_b   1.000
_cell.length_c   1.000
_cell.angle_alpha   90.00
_cell.angle_beta   90.00
_cell.angle_gamma   90.00
#
_symmetry.space_group_name_H-M   'P 1'
#
loop_
_entity.id
_entity.type
_entity.pdbx_description
1 polymer ?
#
loop_
_entity_poly.entity_id
_entity_poly.type
_entity_poly.pdbx_seq_one_letter_code
_entity_poly.pdbx_strand_id
1 'polypeptide(L)' 'MKDIQGYEGEYAITSCGKVWSYRSKRFLKPVLSKGYYKVNLSHNGVISNKYIHRLVAETYIDNPNNYN' A
#
# COMPACT_ATOMS: atom_id res chain seq x y z
N MET A 1 -2.29 -10.36 -6.05
CA MET A 1 -2.20 -9.12 -5.24
C MET A 1 -3.55 -8.45 -5.19
N LYS A 2 -3.76 -7.61 -4.20
CA LYS A 2 -5.04 -6.95 -3.98
C LYS A 2 -4.89 -5.45 -4.10
N ASP A 3 -5.94 -4.79 -4.59
CA ASP A 3 -5.93 -3.34 -4.67
C ASP A 3 -5.91 -2.72 -3.27
N ILE A 4 -5.18 -1.61 -3.15
CA ILE A 4 -5.11 -0.89 -1.89
C ILE A 4 -6.39 -0.11 -1.68
N GLN A 5 -6.98 -0.21 -0.49
CA GLN A 5 -8.21 0.49 -0.17
C GLN A 5 -8.03 2.00 -0.33
N GLY A 6 -8.94 2.63 -1.05
CA GLY A 6 -8.84 4.04 -1.39
C GLY A 6 -8.05 4.31 -2.65
N TYR A 7 -7.38 3.30 -3.18
CA TYR A 7 -6.56 3.43 -4.39
C TYR A 7 -6.89 2.33 -5.40
N GLU A 8 -8.12 1.85 -5.37
CA GLU A 8 -8.55 0.77 -6.27
C GLU A 8 -8.35 1.19 -7.72
N GLY A 9 -7.77 0.29 -8.50
CA GLY A 9 -7.47 0.57 -9.89
C GLY A 9 -6.25 1.43 -10.11
N GLU A 10 -5.61 1.93 -9.06
CA GLU A 10 -4.41 2.76 -9.14
C GLU A 10 -3.19 2.05 -8.56
N TYR A 11 -3.35 1.42 -7.42
CA TYR A 11 -2.27 0.70 -6.75
C TYR A 11 -2.78 -0.59 -6.16
N ALA A 12 -1.91 -1.59 -6.18
CA ALA A 12 -2.18 -2.86 -5.53
C ALA A 12 -0.97 -3.25 -4.69
N ILE A 13 -1.16 -4.16 -3.75
CA ILE A 13 -0.09 -4.60 -2.88
C ILE A 13 -0.08 -6.13 -2.79
N THR A 14 1.11 -6.72 -2.80
CA THR A 14 1.26 -8.17 -2.62
C THR A 14 1.29 -8.50 -1.14
N SER A 15 1.07 -9.77 -0.82
CA SER A 15 1.11 -10.21 0.58
C SER A 15 2.49 -10.06 1.21
N CYS A 16 3.54 -9.97 0.40
CA CYS A 16 4.89 -9.77 0.90
C CYS A 16 5.30 -8.30 0.96
N GLY A 17 4.39 -7.38 0.62
CA GLY A 17 4.63 -5.97 0.82
C GLY A 17 5.16 -5.20 -0.38
N LYS A 18 5.00 -5.74 -1.59
CA LYS A 18 5.39 -5.02 -2.80
C LYS A 18 4.18 -4.28 -3.35
N VAL A 19 4.38 -3.01 -3.69
CA VAL A 19 3.30 -2.15 -4.19
C VAL A 19 3.42 -2.02 -5.71
N TRP A 20 2.34 -2.35 -6.39
CA TRP A 20 2.25 -2.29 -7.84
C TRP A 20 1.51 -1.03 -8.26
N SER A 21 2.08 -0.29 -9.21
CA SER A 21 1.42 0.87 -9.79
C SER A 21 0.81 0.50 -11.13
N TYR A 22 -0.50 0.56 -11.22
CA TYR A 22 -1.19 0.27 -12.48
C TYR A 22 -0.88 1.31 -13.55
N ARG A 23 -0.69 2.56 -13.13
CA ARG A 23 -0.37 3.63 -14.07
C ARG A 23 1.01 3.44 -14.69
N SER A 24 2.01 3.17 -13.87
CA SER A 24 3.39 2.98 -14.34
C SER A 24 3.66 1.56 -14.79
N LYS A 25 2.76 0.62 -14.46
CA LYS A 25 2.90 -0.80 -14.78
C LYS A 25 4.21 -1.36 -14.27
N ARG A 26 4.53 -1.05 -13.01
CA ARG A 26 5.74 -1.55 -12.35
C ARG A 26 5.59 -1.48 -10.85
N PHE A 27 6.46 -2.20 -10.16
CA PHE A 27 6.50 -2.13 -8.70
C PHE A 27 7.22 -0.85 -8.26
N LEU A 28 6.68 -0.23 -7.22
CA LEU A 28 7.31 0.94 -6.63
C LEU A 28 8.42 0.52 -5.68
N LYS A 29 9.45 1.38 -5.57
CA LYS A 29 10.53 1.15 -4.62
C LYS A 29 10.15 1.81 -3.30
N PRO A 30 10.01 1.03 -2.22
CA PRO A 30 9.74 1.63 -0.91
C PRO A 30 10.99 2.33 -0.38
N VAL A 31 10.75 3.32 0.48
CA VAL A 31 11.81 4.07 1.13
C VAL A 31 11.87 3.64 2.58
N LEU A 32 13.08 3.31 3.05
CA LEU A 32 13.28 2.94 4.45
C LEU A 32 13.34 4.21 5.30
N SER A 33 12.48 4.28 6.31
CA SER A 33 12.40 5.43 7.20
C SER A 33 12.21 4.93 8.63
N LYS A 34 13.13 5.25 9.50
CA LYS A 34 13.07 4.90 10.93
C LYS A 34 12.79 3.41 11.14
N GLY A 35 13.42 2.56 10.33
CA GLY A 35 13.27 1.12 10.46
C GLY A 35 12.05 0.55 9.79
N TYR A 36 11.23 1.37 9.11
CA TYR A 36 10.04 0.93 8.41
C TYR A 36 10.07 1.37 6.98
N TYR A 37 9.53 0.54 6.10
CA TYR A 37 9.41 0.89 4.69
C TYR A 37 8.09 1.62 4.44
N LYS A 38 8.15 2.65 3.62
CA LYS A 38 6.97 3.39 3.21
C LYS A 38 7.02 3.69 1.73
N VAL A 39 5.85 3.96 1.13
CA VAL A 39 5.74 4.34 -0.28
C VAL A 39 4.91 5.60 -0.39
N ASN A 40 5.13 6.34 -1.48
CA ASN A 40 4.32 7.50 -1.82
C ASN A 40 3.23 7.06 -2.78
N LEU A 41 1.97 7.28 -2.42
CA LEU A 41 0.83 6.99 -3.28
C LEU A 41 0.20 8.28 -3.70
N SER A 42 -0.06 8.40 -5.01
CA SER A 42 -0.62 9.62 -5.58
C SER A 42 -2.06 9.37 -6.01
N HIS A 43 -2.96 10.26 -5.62
CA HIS A 43 -4.38 10.15 -5.97
C HIS A 43 -4.96 11.54 -6.08
N ASN A 44 -5.53 11.87 -7.24
CA ASN A 44 -6.13 13.17 -7.50
C ASN A 44 -5.18 14.34 -7.20
N GLY A 45 -3.90 14.16 -7.52
CA GLY A 45 -2.91 15.20 -7.28
C GLY A 45 -2.42 15.29 -5.85
N VAL A 46 -2.91 14.44 -4.97
CA VAL A 46 -2.49 14.41 -3.57
C VAL A 46 -1.54 13.23 -3.36
N ILE A 47 -0.39 13.48 -2.76
CA ILE A 47 0.59 12.44 -2.48
C ILE A 47 0.55 12.12 -1.00
N SER A 48 0.37 10.85 -0.67
CA SER A 48 0.33 10.38 0.70
C SER A 48 1.41 9.35 0.94
N ASN A 49 2.08 9.44 2.08
CA ASN A 49 3.05 8.44 2.50
C ASN A 49 2.31 7.34 3.26
N LYS A 50 2.54 6.10 2.86
CA LYS A 50 1.92 4.95 3.53
C LYS A 50 2.99 3.95 3.92
N TYR A 51 2.89 3.42 5.13
CA TYR A 51 3.80 2.38 5.58
C TYR A 51 3.39 1.04 4.98
N ILE A 52 4.38 0.31 4.47
CA ILE A 52 4.13 -0.98 3.81
C ILE A 52 3.44 -1.96 4.76
N HIS A 53 3.93 -2.08 6.00
CA HIS A 53 3.36 -3.05 6.93
C HIS A 53 1.90 -2.73 7.25
N ARG A 54 1.53 -1.46 7.25
CA ARG A 54 0.15 -1.08 7.48
C ARG A 54 -0.72 -1.41 6.27
N LEU A 55 -0.21 -1.20 5.07
CA LEU A 55 -0.94 -1.53 3.85
C LEU A 55 -1.20 -3.03 3.77
N VAL A 56 -0.19 -3.84 4.10
CA VAL A 56 -0.36 -5.29 4.12
C VAL A 56 -1.41 -5.70 5.14
N ALA A 57 -1.33 -5.13 6.34
CA ALA A 57 -2.27 -5.46 7.39
C ALA A 57 -3.71 -5.10 7.00
N GLU A 58 -3.90 -3.91 6.43
CA GLU A 58 -5.22 -3.45 6.05
C GLU A 58 -5.79 -4.22 4.88
N THR A 59 -4.91 -4.72 4.00
CA THR A 59 -5.35 -5.38 2.78
C THR A 59 -5.54 -6.88 2.94
N TYR A 60 -4.64 -7.53 3.68
CA TYR A 60 -4.60 -9.00 3.76
C TYR A 60 -5.04 -9.56 5.09
N ILE A 61 -4.95 -8.78 6.15
CA ILE A 61 -5.39 -9.24 7.46
C ILE A 61 -6.78 -8.71 7.70
N ASP A 62 -7.75 -9.59 7.61
CA ASP A 62 -9.13 -9.22 7.81
C ASP A 62 -9.45 -9.32 9.29
N ASN A 63 -9.71 -8.19 9.93
CA ASN A 63 -10.00 -8.16 11.35
C ASN A 63 -11.17 -7.22 11.59
N PRO A 64 -12.33 -7.60 11.16
CA PRO A 64 -13.49 -6.70 11.20
C PRO A 64 -13.97 -6.39 12.61
N ASN A 65 -13.59 -7.23 13.54
CA ASN A 65 -14.00 -7.04 14.92
C ASN A 65 -12.90 -6.52 15.77
N ASN A 66 -12.59 -6.76 15.75
CA ASN A 66 -11.76 -6.61 16.35
C ASN A 66 -11.14 -5.97 16.90
N TYR A 67 -11.18 -5.99 17.08
CA TYR A 67 -10.72 -5.55 17.61
C TYR A 67 -10.49 -4.85 17.82
N ASN A 68 -10.78 -4.89 18.03
CA ASN A 68 -10.65 -4.31 18.13
C ASN A 68 -10.50 -3.96 18.35
#